data_72dd1331015cd536fdb2a18054556ef9
#
_entry.id   72dd1331015cd536fdb2a18054556ef9
#
_cell.length_a   1.000
_cell.length_b   1.000
_cell.length_c   1.000
_cell.angle_alpha   90.00
_cell.angle_beta   90.00
_cell.angle_gamma   90.00
#
_symmetry.space_group_name_H-M   'P 1'
#
loop_
_entity.id
_entity.type
_entity.pdbx_description
1 polymer ?
#
loop_
_entity_poly.entity_id
_entity_poly.type
_entity_poly.pdbx_seq_one_letter_code
_entity_poly.pdbx_strand_id
1 'polypeptide(L)'
;MSKYKFETLQLHVGQEQADPATDSRAVPIYQTTSYVFHNSQHAADRFGLADPGHIYGRLTNSTQEVLEKRLAALEGGSAALAVASGAAAITYTIEALAANGGHVVSQKTI
;
A
#
# COMPACT_ATOMS: atom_id res chain seq x y z
N MET A 1 -17.27 -1.68 -10.20
CA MET A 1 -16.41 -1.98 -11.34
C MET A 1 -15.72 -0.70 -11.78
N SER A 2 -14.42 -0.74 -12.08
CA SER A 2 -13.68 0.42 -12.55
C SER A 2 -14.26 0.95 -13.86
N LYS A 3 -14.35 2.28 -13.98
CA LYS A 3 -14.78 2.97 -15.19
C LYS A 3 -13.73 2.92 -16.30
N TYR A 4 -12.50 2.54 -15.96
CA TYR A 4 -11.35 2.54 -16.84
C TYR A 4 -11.00 1.13 -17.34
N LYS A 5 -10.42 1.06 -18.54
CA LYS A 5 -9.86 -0.16 -19.11
C LYS A 5 -8.58 -0.56 -18.37
N PHE A 6 -8.19 -1.83 -18.51
CA PHE A 6 -7.01 -2.40 -17.85
C PHE A 6 -5.73 -1.60 -18.14
N GLU A 7 -5.52 -1.21 -19.39
CA GLU A 7 -4.36 -0.41 -19.81
C GLU A 7 -4.33 0.98 -19.16
N THR A 8 -5.49 1.58 -18.94
CA THR A 8 -5.59 2.86 -18.23
C THR A 8 -5.29 2.71 -16.75
N LEU A 9 -5.74 1.61 -16.12
CA LEU A 9 -5.43 1.31 -14.72
C LEU A 9 -3.93 1.14 -14.51
N GLN A 10 -3.23 0.45 -15.43
CA GLN A 10 -1.79 0.24 -15.35
C GLN A 10 -0.98 1.54 -15.28
N LEU A 11 -1.48 2.61 -15.91
CA LEU A 11 -0.74 3.85 -16.04
C LEU A 11 -1.12 4.91 -15.00
N HIS A 12 -2.36 4.92 -14.53
CA HIS A 12 -2.91 6.08 -13.81
C HIS A 12 -3.30 5.82 -12.37
N VAL A 13 -3.69 4.61 -11.99
CA VAL A 13 -4.12 4.35 -10.61
C VAL A 13 -2.99 4.60 -9.62
N GLY A 14 -3.31 5.33 -8.55
CA GLY A 14 -2.39 5.73 -7.50
C GLY A 14 -1.60 7.01 -7.80
N GLN A 15 -1.72 7.55 -9.02
CA GLN A 15 -1.09 8.82 -9.43
C GLN A 15 -2.03 9.69 -10.27
N GLU A 16 -3.32 9.68 -9.93
CA GLU A 16 -4.34 10.47 -10.63
C GLU A 16 -4.09 11.97 -10.48
N GLN A 17 -3.52 12.38 -9.35
CA GLN A 17 -3.12 13.76 -9.08
C GLN A 17 -1.62 13.93 -9.23
N ALA A 18 -1.18 15.08 -9.74
CA ALA A 18 0.22 15.46 -9.74
C ALA A 18 0.71 15.67 -8.30
N ASP A 19 2.01 15.52 -8.07
CA ASP A 19 2.62 15.85 -6.77
C ASP A 19 2.36 17.33 -6.42
N PRO A 20 1.74 17.64 -5.27
CA PRO A 20 1.34 19.01 -4.96
C PRO A 20 2.51 19.96 -4.67
N ALA A 21 3.70 19.43 -4.41
CA ALA A 21 4.88 20.25 -4.14
C ALA A 21 5.65 20.64 -5.40
N THR A 22 5.58 19.81 -6.45
CA THR A 22 6.44 19.96 -7.63
C THR A 22 5.69 19.95 -8.97
N ASP A 23 4.38 19.68 -8.94
CA ASP A 23 3.55 19.41 -10.13
C ASP A 23 4.03 18.21 -10.97
N SER A 24 4.89 17.38 -10.42
CA SER A 24 5.40 16.19 -11.09
C SER A 24 4.27 15.23 -11.41
N ARG A 25 4.19 14.76 -12.65
CA ARG A 25 3.24 13.72 -13.05
C ARG A 25 3.63 12.36 -12.50
N ALA A 26 4.91 12.04 -12.52
CA ALA A 26 5.43 10.82 -11.90
C ALA A 26 5.48 10.97 -10.38
N VAL A 27 5.17 9.91 -9.65
CA VAL A 27 5.26 9.91 -8.20
C VAL A 27 6.73 10.01 -7.78
N PRO A 28 7.10 10.99 -6.94
CA PRO A 28 8.46 11.08 -6.41
C PRO A 28 8.86 9.83 -5.61
N ILE A 29 10.16 9.54 -5.56
CA ILE A 29 10.71 8.51 -4.70
C ILE A 29 10.93 9.08 -3.30
N TYR A 30 10.05 8.75 -2.36
CA TYR A 30 10.13 9.22 -0.98
C TYR A 30 11.01 8.31 -0.13
N GLN A 31 12.30 8.61 -0.08
CA GLN A 31 13.27 7.91 0.79
C GLN A 31 13.25 8.53 2.20
N THR A 32 12.19 8.26 2.95
CA THR A 32 12.02 8.79 4.30
C THR A 32 11.61 7.70 5.28
N THR A 33 12.06 7.83 6.54
CA THR A 33 11.65 6.96 7.63
C THR A 33 10.41 7.45 8.35
N SER A 34 10.20 8.78 8.44
CA SER A 34 9.14 9.37 9.24
C SER A 34 8.53 10.58 8.55
N TYR A 35 7.31 10.91 8.97
CA TYR A 35 6.56 12.05 8.49
C TYR A 35 6.27 13.01 9.63
N VAL A 36 6.22 14.30 9.33
CA VAL A 36 6.05 15.38 10.33
C VAL A 36 4.57 15.63 10.57
N PHE A 37 4.22 15.90 11.83
CA PHE A 37 2.88 16.32 12.22
C PHE A 37 2.84 17.84 12.40
N HIS A 38 1.71 18.45 12.06
CA HIS A 38 1.53 19.90 12.22
C HIS A 38 1.38 20.32 13.68
N ASN A 39 0.79 19.46 14.51
CA ASN A 39 0.57 19.66 15.93
C ASN A 39 0.23 18.33 16.62
N SER A 40 0.06 18.33 17.94
CA SER A 40 -0.25 17.14 18.73
C SER A 40 -1.60 16.51 18.37
N GLN A 41 -2.62 17.33 18.02
CA GLN A 41 -3.91 16.80 17.61
C GLN A 41 -3.82 16.06 16.28
N HIS A 42 -3.11 16.61 15.29
CA HIS A 42 -2.86 15.94 14.01
C HIS A 42 -2.15 14.58 14.23
N ALA A 43 -1.18 14.53 15.15
CA ALA A 43 -0.54 13.26 15.50
C ALA A 43 -1.55 12.27 16.11
N ALA A 44 -2.36 12.71 17.06
CA ALA A 44 -3.38 11.87 17.68
C ALA A 44 -4.38 11.32 16.65
N ASP A 45 -4.84 12.14 15.73
CA ASP A 45 -5.78 11.77 14.68
C ASP A 45 -5.17 10.74 13.70
N ARG A 46 -3.88 10.89 13.33
CA ARG A 46 -3.15 9.92 12.52
C ARG A 46 -2.98 8.57 13.22
N PHE A 47 -2.53 8.57 14.46
CA PHE A 47 -2.37 7.32 15.22
C PHE A 47 -3.71 6.69 15.59
N GLY A 48 -4.76 7.48 15.74
CA GLY A 48 -6.13 7.04 15.95
C GLY A 48 -6.88 6.63 14.69
N LEU A 49 -6.23 6.71 13.50
CA LEU A 49 -6.82 6.42 12.18
C LEU A 49 -8.04 7.29 11.84
N ALA A 50 -8.20 8.44 12.50
CA ALA A 50 -9.22 9.42 12.18
C ALA A 50 -8.84 10.31 10.98
N ASP A 51 -7.54 10.52 10.78
CA ASP A 51 -6.98 11.23 9.64
C ASP A 51 -6.10 10.27 8.82
N PRO A 52 -6.43 10.00 7.55
CA PRO A 52 -5.62 9.13 6.71
C PRO A 52 -4.29 9.80 6.31
N GLY A 53 -3.21 9.03 6.31
CA GLY A 53 -1.91 9.49 5.85
C GLY A 53 -0.74 8.76 6.47
N HIS A 54 0.46 9.18 6.08
CA HIS A 54 1.66 8.49 6.47
C HIS A 54 2.15 8.94 7.84
N ILE A 55 2.70 8.00 8.60
CA ILE A 55 3.30 8.20 9.92
C ILE A 55 4.78 7.82 9.87
N TYR A 56 5.06 6.62 9.38
CA TYR A 56 6.40 6.04 9.36
C TYR A 56 6.57 5.11 8.17
N GLY A 57 7.70 5.21 7.48
CA GLY A 57 7.97 4.52 6.20
C GLY A 57 7.95 2.99 6.25
N ARG A 58 8.10 2.39 7.44
CA ARG A 58 7.92 0.94 7.62
C ARG A 58 6.45 0.52 7.54
N LEU A 59 5.55 1.40 7.93
CA LEU A 59 4.10 1.14 7.91
C LEU A 59 3.50 1.53 6.56
N THR A 60 3.79 2.74 6.11
CA THR A 60 3.25 3.31 4.86
C THR A 60 4.27 4.25 4.23
N ASN A 61 4.28 4.32 2.90
CA ASN A 61 5.12 5.26 2.16
C ASN A 61 4.40 5.67 0.87
N SER A 62 4.45 6.94 0.51
CA SER A 62 3.73 7.48 -0.66
C SER A 62 4.13 6.80 -1.97
N THR A 63 5.40 6.42 -2.14
CA THR A 63 5.86 5.71 -3.35
C THR A 63 5.34 4.27 -3.38
N GLN A 64 5.42 3.57 -2.26
CA GLN A 64 4.91 2.21 -2.11
C GLN A 64 3.39 2.14 -2.29
N GLU A 65 2.68 3.12 -1.75
CA GLU A 65 1.22 3.22 -1.84
C GLU A 65 0.71 3.22 -3.29
N VAL A 66 1.44 3.84 -4.21
CA VAL A 66 1.09 3.83 -5.64
C VAL A 66 1.11 2.42 -6.20
N LEU A 67 2.13 1.63 -5.87
CA LEU A 67 2.22 0.22 -6.27
C LEU A 67 1.04 -0.58 -5.69
N GLU A 68 0.77 -0.42 -4.40
CA GLU A 68 -0.30 -1.13 -3.70
C GLU A 68 -1.68 -0.81 -4.28
N LYS A 69 -2.01 0.47 -4.47
CA LYS A 69 -3.26 0.90 -5.08
C LYS A 69 -3.43 0.36 -6.50
N ARG A 70 -2.36 0.40 -7.27
CA ARG A 70 -2.38 -0.04 -8.68
C ARG A 70 -2.57 -1.54 -8.79
N LEU A 71 -1.84 -2.34 -8.03
CA LEU A 71 -2.01 -3.79 -8.02
C LEU A 71 -3.40 -4.19 -7.53
N ALA A 72 -3.90 -3.58 -6.45
CA ALA A 72 -5.26 -3.82 -5.99
C ALA A 72 -6.29 -3.55 -7.10
N ALA A 73 -6.15 -2.44 -7.83
CA ALA A 73 -7.07 -2.10 -8.92
C ALA A 73 -6.98 -3.08 -10.11
N LEU A 74 -5.78 -3.52 -10.48
CA LEU A 74 -5.56 -4.45 -11.58
C LEU A 74 -6.09 -5.86 -11.28
N GLU A 75 -5.95 -6.31 -10.04
CA GLU A 75 -6.43 -7.60 -9.55
C GLU A 75 -7.91 -7.58 -9.11
N GLY A 76 -8.55 -6.40 -9.11
CA GLY A 76 -9.92 -6.25 -8.60
C GLY A 76 -10.04 -6.47 -7.09
N GLY A 77 -8.94 -6.35 -6.36
CA GLY A 77 -8.86 -6.50 -4.91
C GLY A 77 -9.27 -5.24 -4.16
N SER A 78 -9.56 -5.39 -2.87
CA SER A 78 -9.87 -4.27 -1.97
C SER A 78 -8.64 -3.47 -1.58
N ALA A 79 -7.50 -4.16 -1.42
CA ALA A 79 -6.21 -3.58 -1.06
C ALA A 79 -5.06 -4.52 -1.48
N ALA A 80 -3.85 -3.99 -1.48
CA ALA A 80 -2.62 -4.77 -1.60
C ALA A 80 -1.61 -4.28 -0.56
N LEU A 81 -0.69 -5.14 -0.17
CA LEU A 81 0.41 -4.82 0.72
C LEU A 81 1.72 -5.22 0.06
N ALA A 82 2.60 -4.26 -0.16
CA ALA A 82 3.94 -4.53 -0.63
C ALA A 82 4.87 -4.91 0.54
N VAL A 83 5.60 -6.00 0.37
CA VAL A 83 6.53 -6.51 1.38
C VAL A 83 7.90 -6.76 0.76
N ALA A 84 8.93 -6.90 1.60
CA ALA A 84 10.33 -6.93 1.17
C ALA A 84 10.73 -8.20 0.41
N SER A 85 9.93 -9.28 0.48
CA SER A 85 10.25 -10.54 -0.20
C SER A 85 9.00 -11.39 -0.45
N GLY A 86 9.07 -12.29 -1.45
CA GLY A 86 8.03 -13.28 -1.69
C GLY A 86 7.81 -14.21 -0.50
N ALA A 87 8.87 -14.60 0.21
CA ALA A 87 8.74 -15.40 1.42
C ALA A 87 7.93 -14.68 2.51
N ALA A 88 8.15 -13.38 2.70
CA ALA A 88 7.34 -12.57 3.61
C ALA A 88 5.87 -12.51 3.18
N ALA A 89 5.60 -12.37 1.88
CA ALA A 89 4.24 -12.36 1.35
C ALA A 89 3.50 -13.67 1.64
N ILE A 90 4.15 -14.81 1.43
CA ILE A 90 3.59 -16.13 1.73
C ILE A 90 3.35 -16.28 3.23
N THR A 91 4.33 -15.94 4.06
CA THR A 91 4.24 -16.04 5.52
C THR A 91 3.07 -15.24 6.05
N TYR A 92 2.98 -13.96 5.70
CA TYR A 92 1.91 -13.09 6.18
C TYR A 92 0.53 -13.51 5.68
N THR A 93 0.44 -14.07 4.46
CA THR A 93 -0.82 -14.62 3.95
C THR A 93 -1.27 -15.81 4.79
N ILE A 94 -0.37 -16.74 5.09
CA ILE A 94 -0.68 -17.91 5.93
C ILE A 94 -1.04 -17.49 7.36
N GLU A 95 -0.26 -16.59 7.95
CA GLU A 95 -0.53 -16.06 9.29
C GLU A 95 -1.89 -15.38 9.38
N ALA A 96 -2.22 -14.55 8.39
CA ALA A 96 -3.51 -13.84 8.37
C ALA A 96 -4.71 -14.79 8.22
N LEU A 97 -4.58 -15.80 7.38
CA LEU A 97 -5.70 -16.72 7.09
C LEU A 97 -5.80 -17.88 8.08
N ALA A 98 -4.72 -18.31 8.70
CA ALA A 98 -4.65 -19.47 9.59
C ALA A 98 -4.24 -19.11 11.03
N ALA A 99 -4.37 -17.87 11.46
CA ALA A 99 -3.98 -17.39 12.80
C ALA A 99 -4.63 -18.20 13.95
N ASN A 100 -5.83 -18.73 13.73
CA ASN A 100 -6.57 -19.55 14.70
C ASN A 100 -6.47 -21.06 14.41
N GLY A 101 -5.49 -21.49 13.66
CA GLY A 101 -5.33 -22.86 13.18
C GLY A 101 -5.98 -23.06 11.81
N GLY A 102 -5.53 -24.06 11.08
CA GLY A 102 -6.02 -24.36 9.74
C GLY A 102 -5.18 -25.43 9.04
N HIS A 103 -5.54 -25.74 7.80
CA HIS A 103 -4.80 -26.65 6.95
C HIS A 103 -4.27 -25.90 5.72
N VAL A 104 -3.00 -26.14 5.40
CA VAL A 104 -2.38 -25.62 4.19
C VAL A 104 -2.16 -26.78 3.22
N VAL A 105 -2.66 -26.63 2.00
CA VAL A 105 -2.42 -27.59 0.92
C VAL A 105 -1.52 -26.91 -0.11
N SER A 106 -0.37 -27.51 -0.37
CA SER A 106 0.59 -26.97 -1.31
C SER A 106 1.28 -28.08 -2.11
N GLN A 107 2.02 -27.69 -3.14
CA GLN A 107 2.88 -28.63 -3.85
C GLN A 107 4.10 -28.98 -3.01
N LYS A 108 4.73 -30.14 -3.30
CA LYS A 108 5.86 -30.65 -2.55
C LYS A 108 7.15 -29.76 -2.62
N THR A 109 7.22 -28.91 -3.63
CA THR A 109 8.45 -28.18 -3.99
C THR A 109 8.42 -26.68 -3.70
N ILE A 110 7.54 -26.21 -2.82
CA ILE A 110 7.59 -24.84 -2.31
C ILE A 110 8.36 -24.76 -1.01
#